data_ed98a2e065e7ad6746144422b62fab56
#
_entry.id   ed98a2e065e7ad6746144422b62fab56
#
_cell.length_a   1.000
_cell.length_b   1.000
_cell.length_c   1.000
_cell.angle_alpha   90.00
_cell.angle_beta   90.00
_cell.angle_gamma   90.00
#
_symmetry.space_group_name_H-M   'P 1'
#
loop_
_entity.id
_entity.type
_entity.pdbx_description
1 polymer ?
#
loop_
_entity_poly.entity_id
_entity_poly.type
_entity_poly.pdbx_seq_one_letter_code
_entity_poly.pdbx_strand_id
1 'polypeptide(L)'
;MTAALAIHDPNCSTWDTPAESGADHLVAIGYHDERIAAYLSTLRPVYDAMKRCLGQMAGLLLLLQTHCLDPHRAGVTHDATREILVELSDRLRALKAPEGAQRHFRGLEALVRQLEAGAEQLNRQKDLIDPASADLDALVRRLFAIQHGLLAAAEPRAGLSPVDFTAACCTCRPRSTRQEN
;
A
#
# COMPACT_ATOMS: atom_id res chain seq x y z
N MET A 1 -33.08 -21.81 1.74
CA MET A 1 -32.89 -20.41 2.21
C MET A 1 -31.39 -20.24 2.45
N THR A 2 -30.69 -19.72 1.47
CA THR A 2 -29.24 -19.44 1.53
C THR A 2 -29.07 -18.04 2.13
N ALA A 3 -28.56 -17.99 3.37
CA ALA A 3 -28.17 -16.74 3.99
C ALA A 3 -27.02 -16.12 3.17
N ALA A 4 -27.27 -14.97 2.57
CA ALA A 4 -26.21 -14.17 1.98
C ALA A 4 -25.29 -13.75 3.13
N LEU A 5 -24.07 -14.27 3.15
CA LEU A 5 -23.00 -13.78 4.00
C LEU A 5 -22.74 -12.32 3.59
N ALA A 6 -23.15 -11.38 4.43
CA ALA A 6 -22.73 -10.00 4.33
C ALA A 6 -21.23 -9.97 4.66
N ILE A 7 -20.41 -9.83 3.62
CA ILE A 7 -18.94 -9.83 3.74
C ILE A 7 -18.42 -8.54 4.40
N HIS A 8 -19.28 -7.51 4.51
CA HIS A 8 -18.93 -6.25 5.16
C HIS A 8 -20.09 -5.75 6.03
N ASP A 9 -19.77 -5.49 7.29
CA ASP A 9 -20.60 -4.68 8.17
C ASP A 9 -20.57 -3.22 7.65
N PRO A 10 -21.73 -2.55 7.42
CA PRO A 10 -21.76 -1.15 7.04
C PRO A 10 -21.11 -0.19 8.06
N ASN A 11 -20.82 -0.67 9.26
CA ASN A 11 -20.06 0.04 10.29
C ASN A 11 -18.61 -0.43 10.42
N CYS A 12 -18.01 -0.97 9.36
CA CYS A 12 -16.60 -1.37 9.39
C CYS A 12 -15.70 -0.12 9.51
N SER A 13 -15.58 0.39 10.73
CA SER A 13 -14.72 1.52 11.12
C SER A 13 -13.23 1.20 11.13
N THR A 14 -12.85 -0.01 10.69
CA THR A 14 -11.44 -0.44 10.65
C THR A 14 -10.59 0.43 9.72
N TRP A 15 -11.24 1.19 8.85
CA TRP A 15 -10.60 2.10 7.88
C TRP A 15 -10.68 3.58 8.29
N ASP A 16 -11.47 3.91 9.30
CA ASP A 16 -11.75 5.28 9.73
C ASP A 16 -10.82 5.78 10.83
N THR A 17 -9.79 5.03 11.19
CA THR A 17 -8.78 5.56 12.11
C THR A 17 -7.93 6.55 11.30
N PRO A 18 -8.07 7.87 11.52
CA PRO A 18 -7.16 8.82 10.93
C PRO A 18 -5.80 8.55 11.55
N ALA A 19 -4.94 7.82 10.84
CA ALA A 19 -3.53 7.82 11.16
C ALA A 19 -3.12 9.30 11.13
N GLU A 20 -2.56 9.81 12.22
CA GLU A 20 -1.90 11.12 12.20
C GLU A 20 -0.94 11.13 11.03
N SER A 21 -1.38 11.75 9.94
CA SER A 21 -0.67 11.71 8.67
C SER A 21 0.65 12.47 8.86
N GLY A 22 1.76 11.82 8.53
CA GLY A 22 3.04 12.53 8.42
C GLY A 22 2.96 13.67 7.40
N ALA A 23 1.98 13.63 6.50
CA ALA A 23 1.65 14.68 5.54
C ALA A 23 1.02 15.91 6.21
N ASP A 24 0.27 15.76 7.31
CA ASP A 24 -0.28 16.90 8.03
C ASP A 24 0.82 17.84 8.52
N HIS A 25 1.98 17.29 8.86
CA HIS A 25 3.14 18.09 9.22
C HIS A 25 3.69 18.87 8.02
N LEU A 26 3.70 18.28 6.82
CA LEU A 26 4.11 18.96 5.58
C LEU A 26 3.13 20.05 5.17
N VAL A 27 1.83 19.82 5.36
CA VAL A 27 0.78 20.82 5.14
C VAL A 27 0.92 21.99 6.12
N ALA A 28 1.27 21.72 7.39
CA ALA A 28 1.46 22.75 8.41
C ALA A 28 2.70 23.64 8.14
N ILE A 29 3.76 23.07 7.52
CA ILE A 29 4.97 23.83 7.11
C ILE A 29 4.67 24.69 5.89
N GLY A 30 3.60 24.37 5.16
CA GLY A 30 3.06 25.14 4.02
C GLY A 30 3.66 24.71 2.69
N TYR A 31 2.78 24.51 1.71
CA TYR A 31 3.11 24.36 0.29
C TYR A 31 3.83 25.60 -0.31
N HIS A 32 4.01 26.62 0.51
CA HIS A 32 4.73 27.85 0.13
C HIS A 32 6.25 27.67 0.11
N ASP A 33 6.77 26.56 0.68
CA ASP A 33 8.18 26.22 0.50
C ASP A 33 8.35 25.47 -0.83
N GLU A 34 8.90 26.15 -1.80
CA GLU A 34 9.18 25.64 -3.15
C GLU A 34 10.04 24.38 -3.12
N ARG A 35 10.91 24.22 -2.12
CA ARG A 35 11.74 23.02 -1.90
C ARG A 35 10.93 21.83 -1.49
N ILE A 36 9.89 22.01 -0.67
CA ILE A 36 8.97 20.93 -0.27
C ILE A 36 8.10 20.53 -1.46
N ALA A 37 7.60 21.47 -2.22
CA ALA A 37 6.81 21.17 -3.42
C ALA A 37 7.64 20.39 -4.46
N ALA A 38 8.89 20.78 -4.70
CA ALA A 38 9.81 20.06 -5.57
C ALA A 38 10.11 18.64 -5.05
N TYR A 39 10.36 18.49 -3.76
CA TYR A 39 10.57 17.19 -3.12
C TYR A 39 9.35 16.27 -3.30
N LEU A 40 8.14 16.74 -3.02
CA LEU A 40 6.91 15.97 -3.17
C LEU A 40 6.65 15.57 -4.62
N SER A 41 6.88 16.48 -5.57
CA SER A 41 6.77 16.18 -7.00
C SER A 41 7.72 15.05 -7.43
N THR A 42 8.96 15.08 -6.92
CA THR A 42 9.96 14.04 -7.21
C THR A 42 9.62 12.69 -6.55
N LEU A 43 8.87 12.71 -5.44
CA LEU A 43 8.42 11.50 -4.75
C LEU A 43 7.29 10.74 -5.44
N ARG A 44 6.50 11.40 -6.27
CA ARG A 44 5.32 10.78 -6.89
C ARG A 44 5.61 9.43 -7.56
N PRO A 45 6.61 9.27 -8.43
CA PRO A 45 6.93 7.98 -9.04
C PRO A 45 7.38 6.94 -8.02
N VAL A 46 8.06 7.35 -6.94
CA VAL A 46 8.47 6.48 -5.83
C VAL A 46 7.25 5.95 -5.08
N TYR A 47 6.34 6.84 -4.72
CA TYR A 47 5.10 6.52 -4.03
C TYR A 47 4.20 5.58 -4.86
N ASP A 48 4.07 5.83 -6.17
CA ASP A 48 3.32 4.99 -7.09
C ASP A 48 3.96 3.59 -7.27
N ALA A 49 5.29 3.51 -7.23
CA ALA A 49 6.00 2.25 -7.25
C ALA A 49 5.76 1.43 -5.96
N MET A 50 5.75 2.08 -4.79
CA MET A 50 5.40 1.43 -3.51
C MET A 50 3.99 0.84 -3.53
N LYS A 51 2.99 1.61 -4.01
CA LYS A 51 1.61 1.13 -4.17
C LYS A 51 1.54 -0.10 -5.09
N ARG A 52 2.28 -0.07 -6.19
CA ARG A 52 2.34 -1.18 -7.14
C ARG A 52 2.92 -2.44 -6.50
N CYS A 53 4.05 -2.32 -5.79
CA CYS A 53 4.64 -3.44 -5.05
C CYS A 53 3.66 -4.02 -4.03
N LEU A 54 3.02 -3.16 -3.23
CA LEU A 54 2.03 -3.60 -2.25
C LEU A 54 0.87 -4.35 -2.93
N GLY A 55 0.34 -3.84 -4.03
CA GLY A 55 -0.74 -4.48 -4.77
C GLY A 55 -0.35 -5.84 -5.36
N GLN A 56 0.86 -5.96 -5.91
CA GLN A 56 1.39 -7.23 -6.42
C GLN A 56 1.56 -8.27 -5.31
N MET A 57 2.12 -7.86 -4.17
CA MET A 57 2.29 -8.73 -3.01
C MET A 57 0.95 -9.19 -2.43
N ALA A 58 -0.03 -8.30 -2.33
CA ALA A 58 -1.38 -8.63 -1.88
C ALA A 58 -2.07 -9.61 -2.84
N GLY A 59 -1.91 -9.42 -4.14
CA GLY A 59 -2.42 -10.35 -5.15
C GLY A 59 -1.80 -11.74 -5.05
N LEU A 60 -0.47 -11.83 -4.90
CA LEU A 60 0.24 -13.10 -4.71
C LEU A 60 -0.19 -13.79 -3.42
N LEU A 61 -0.35 -13.04 -2.33
CA LEU A 61 -0.82 -13.58 -1.05
C LEU A 61 -2.23 -14.17 -1.18
N LEU A 62 -3.13 -13.48 -1.88
CA LEU A 62 -4.48 -13.99 -2.13
C LEU A 62 -4.46 -15.29 -2.93
N LEU A 63 -3.65 -15.37 -3.99
CA LEU A 63 -3.50 -16.59 -4.79
C LEU A 63 -2.91 -17.74 -3.96
N LEU A 64 -1.98 -17.44 -3.06
CA LEU A 64 -1.40 -18.42 -2.15
C LEU A 64 -2.46 -18.95 -1.16
N GLN A 65 -3.24 -18.06 -0.55
CA GLN A 65 -4.32 -18.42 0.39
C GLN A 65 -5.44 -19.23 -0.27
N THR A 66 -5.72 -18.99 -1.55
CA THR A 66 -6.75 -19.71 -2.28
C THR A 66 -6.24 -20.98 -2.97
N HIS A 67 -4.99 -21.36 -2.77
CA HIS A 67 -4.31 -22.46 -3.47
C HIS A 67 -4.42 -22.37 -5.02
N CYS A 68 -4.57 -21.16 -5.55
CA CYS A 68 -4.63 -20.89 -6.99
C CYS A 68 -3.31 -20.37 -7.54
N LEU A 69 -2.23 -20.44 -6.76
CA LEU A 69 -0.93 -19.93 -7.16
C LEU A 69 -0.27 -20.87 -8.19
N ASP A 70 -0.04 -20.35 -9.38
CA ASP A 70 0.84 -21.00 -10.36
C ASP A 70 2.29 -20.64 -10.01
N PRO A 71 3.16 -21.63 -9.67
CA PRO A 71 4.54 -21.36 -9.25
C PRO A 71 5.35 -20.58 -10.29
N HIS A 72 5.16 -20.84 -11.57
CA HIS A 72 5.86 -20.12 -12.64
C HIS A 72 5.47 -18.65 -12.68
N ARG A 73 4.17 -18.36 -12.66
CA ARG A 73 3.65 -16.99 -12.62
C ARG A 73 4.05 -16.26 -11.34
N ALA A 74 4.05 -16.96 -10.21
CA ALA A 74 4.52 -16.43 -8.95
C ALA A 74 5.99 -16.00 -9.02
N GLY A 75 6.85 -16.82 -9.63
CA GLY A 75 8.25 -16.49 -9.86
C GLY A 75 8.42 -15.21 -10.69
N VAL A 76 7.76 -15.13 -11.83
CA VAL A 76 7.80 -13.94 -12.71
C VAL A 76 7.34 -12.67 -11.97
N THR A 77 6.23 -12.76 -11.23
CA THR A 77 5.71 -11.61 -10.48
C THR A 77 6.64 -11.21 -9.34
N HIS A 78 7.23 -12.19 -8.65
CA HIS A 78 8.23 -11.92 -7.61
C HIS A 78 9.46 -11.21 -8.16
N ASP A 79 10.02 -11.69 -9.28
CA ASP A 79 11.21 -11.09 -9.91
C ASP A 79 10.91 -9.65 -10.36
N ALA A 80 9.75 -9.42 -10.99
CA ALA A 80 9.31 -8.08 -11.36
C ALA A 80 9.15 -7.16 -10.14
N THR A 81 8.59 -7.68 -9.02
CA THR A 81 8.46 -6.92 -7.77
C THR A 81 9.84 -6.56 -7.20
N ARG A 82 10.78 -7.50 -7.24
CA ARG A 82 12.16 -7.28 -6.77
C ARG A 82 12.88 -6.22 -7.59
N GLU A 83 12.75 -6.24 -8.92
CA GLU A 83 13.32 -5.22 -9.79
C GLU A 83 12.78 -3.82 -9.45
N ILE A 84 11.46 -3.70 -9.25
CA ILE A 84 10.83 -2.44 -8.84
C ILE A 84 11.37 -1.99 -7.47
N LEU A 85 11.55 -2.90 -6.51
CA LEU A 85 12.07 -2.56 -5.18
C LEU A 85 13.53 -2.08 -5.24
N VAL A 86 14.38 -2.69 -6.06
CA VAL A 86 15.76 -2.23 -6.27
C VAL A 86 15.77 -0.81 -6.84
N GLU A 87 15.04 -0.58 -7.92
CA GLU A 87 14.94 0.75 -8.54
C GLU A 87 14.39 1.81 -7.56
N LEU A 88 13.38 1.43 -6.78
CA LEU A 88 12.75 2.28 -5.78
C LEU A 88 13.74 2.66 -4.67
N SER A 89 14.50 1.69 -4.16
CA SER A 89 15.54 1.92 -3.16
C SER A 89 16.64 2.86 -3.68
N ASP A 90 17.06 2.70 -4.93
CA ASP A 90 18.07 3.56 -5.54
C ASP A 90 17.55 4.97 -5.77
N ARG A 91 16.33 5.13 -6.26
CA ARG A 91 15.69 6.43 -6.42
C ARG A 91 15.54 7.15 -5.07
N LEU A 92 15.11 6.41 -4.02
CA LEU A 92 14.94 7.00 -2.69
C LEU A 92 16.28 7.46 -2.11
N ARG A 93 17.36 6.69 -2.27
CA ARG A 93 18.72 7.09 -1.83
C ARG A 93 19.25 8.32 -2.55
N ALA A 94 18.87 8.52 -3.82
CA ALA A 94 19.25 9.70 -4.59
C ALA A 94 18.50 10.97 -4.19
N LEU A 95 17.37 10.84 -3.49
CA LEU A 95 16.57 11.97 -3.05
C LEU A 95 17.18 12.67 -1.83
N LYS A 96 17.15 13.99 -1.87
CA LYS A 96 17.51 14.85 -0.73
C LYS A 96 16.25 15.49 -0.18
N ALA A 97 15.82 15.01 0.98
CA ALA A 97 14.69 15.63 1.66
C ALA A 97 15.10 16.96 2.28
N PRO A 98 14.32 18.05 2.08
CA PRO A 98 14.53 19.31 2.80
C PRO A 98 14.30 19.12 4.29
N GLU A 99 14.80 20.05 5.12
CA GLU A 99 14.78 19.93 6.58
C GLU A 99 13.36 19.66 7.12
N GLY A 100 12.36 20.37 6.62
CA GLY A 100 10.94 20.19 7.02
C GLY A 100 10.32 18.85 6.58
N ALA A 101 10.92 18.11 5.64
CA ALA A 101 10.41 16.84 5.13
C ALA A 101 11.18 15.60 5.63
N GLN A 102 12.15 15.77 6.53
CA GLN A 102 13.01 14.67 7.01
C GLN A 102 12.23 13.55 7.69
N ARG A 103 11.20 13.87 8.48
CA ARG A 103 10.34 12.88 9.14
C ARG A 103 9.57 12.07 8.11
N HIS A 104 8.96 12.73 7.14
CA HIS A 104 8.24 12.09 6.04
C HIS A 104 9.18 11.16 5.24
N PHE A 105 10.36 11.64 4.88
CA PHE A 105 11.35 10.86 4.15
C PHE A 105 11.77 9.59 4.89
N ARG A 106 12.07 9.68 6.20
CA ARG A 106 12.39 8.50 7.03
C ARG A 106 11.23 7.51 7.10
N GLY A 107 9.98 8.00 7.10
CA GLY A 107 8.80 7.16 7.00
C GLY A 107 8.78 6.34 5.71
N LEU A 108 9.06 6.97 4.57
CA LEU A 108 9.14 6.29 3.28
C LEU A 108 10.29 5.27 3.22
N GLU A 109 11.47 5.60 3.76
CA GLU A 109 12.57 4.63 3.86
C GLU A 109 12.19 3.40 4.71
N ALA A 110 11.46 3.61 5.80
CA ALA A 110 10.97 2.51 6.62
C ALA A 110 9.96 1.63 5.87
N LEU A 111 9.07 2.24 5.06
CA LEU A 111 8.12 1.52 4.22
C LEU A 111 8.81 0.68 3.13
N VAL A 112 9.86 1.20 2.49
CA VAL A 112 10.64 0.44 1.51
C VAL A 112 11.25 -0.79 2.17
N ARG A 113 11.89 -0.65 3.33
CA ARG A 113 12.44 -1.80 4.07
C ARG A 113 11.37 -2.83 4.44
N GLN A 114 10.15 -2.39 4.77
CA GLN A 114 9.04 -3.30 5.05
C GLN A 114 8.55 -4.03 3.79
N LEU A 115 8.50 -3.35 2.64
CA LEU A 115 8.18 -3.95 1.34
C LEU A 115 9.22 -5.00 0.95
N GLU A 116 10.51 -4.70 1.07
CA GLU A 116 11.61 -5.64 0.82
C GLU A 116 11.48 -6.89 1.70
N ALA A 117 11.29 -6.71 3.00
CA ALA A 117 11.12 -7.81 3.94
C ALA A 117 9.85 -8.64 3.68
N GLY A 118 8.77 -7.99 3.24
CA GLY A 118 7.52 -8.65 2.84
C GLY A 118 7.68 -9.47 1.57
N ALA A 119 8.34 -8.92 0.55
CA ALA A 119 8.63 -9.62 -0.70
C ALA A 119 9.49 -10.86 -0.47
N GLU A 120 10.52 -10.75 0.38
CA GLU A 120 11.37 -11.87 0.74
C GLU A 120 10.61 -12.94 1.55
N GLN A 121 9.74 -12.53 2.46
CA GLN A 121 8.87 -13.46 3.19
C GLN A 121 7.92 -14.20 2.23
N LEU A 122 7.29 -13.48 1.30
CA LEU A 122 6.38 -14.06 0.30
C LEU A 122 7.12 -15.04 -0.62
N ASN A 123 8.35 -14.71 -1.03
CA ASN A 123 9.18 -15.58 -1.85
C ASN A 123 9.47 -16.92 -1.17
N ARG A 124 9.71 -16.92 0.15
CA ARG A 124 9.91 -18.17 0.90
C ARG A 124 8.66 -19.03 0.99
N GLN A 125 7.47 -18.40 0.99
CA GLN A 125 6.20 -19.13 1.11
C GLN A 125 5.73 -19.73 -0.23
N LYS A 126 6.11 -19.17 -1.37
CA LYS A 126 5.63 -19.61 -2.69
C LYS A 126 6.00 -21.06 -3.04
N ASP A 127 7.11 -21.55 -2.47
CA ASP A 127 7.64 -22.89 -2.75
C ASP A 127 7.09 -23.94 -1.76
N LEU A 128 6.29 -23.52 -0.78
CA LEU A 128 5.67 -24.43 0.19
C LEU A 128 4.34 -24.96 -0.34
N ILE A 129 4.16 -26.29 -0.24
CA ILE A 129 2.90 -26.95 -0.65
C ILE A 129 1.74 -26.52 0.29
N ASP A 130 2.04 -26.34 1.56
CA ASP A 130 1.09 -25.92 2.60
C ASP A 130 1.80 -24.91 3.52
N PRO A 131 1.75 -23.63 3.19
CA PRO A 131 2.37 -22.59 4.01
C PRO A 131 1.67 -22.52 5.37
N ALA A 132 2.46 -22.46 6.43
CA ALA A 132 1.93 -22.37 7.79
C ALA A 132 1.02 -21.12 7.93
N SER A 133 -0.18 -21.29 8.45
CA SER A 133 -1.16 -20.21 8.60
C SER A 133 -0.60 -19.02 9.41
N ALA A 134 0.23 -19.29 10.43
CA ALA A 134 0.88 -18.26 11.24
C ALA A 134 1.80 -17.33 10.41
N ASP A 135 2.50 -17.88 9.42
CA ASP A 135 3.38 -17.09 8.53
C ASP A 135 2.56 -16.25 7.55
N LEU A 136 1.43 -16.78 7.06
CA LEU A 136 0.51 -16.02 6.22
C LEU A 136 -0.13 -14.89 7.01
N ASP A 137 -0.56 -15.11 8.25
CA ASP A 137 -1.11 -14.08 9.13
C ASP A 137 -0.09 -12.99 9.44
N ALA A 138 1.18 -13.35 9.63
CA ALA A 138 2.26 -12.38 9.82
C ALA A 138 2.46 -11.52 8.58
N LEU A 139 2.39 -12.14 7.39
CA LEU A 139 2.49 -11.42 6.11
C LEU A 139 1.30 -10.49 5.90
N VAL A 140 0.07 -10.94 6.18
CA VAL A 140 -1.14 -10.10 6.14
C VAL A 140 -0.97 -8.88 7.02
N ARG A 141 -0.60 -9.05 8.29
CA ARG A 141 -0.37 -7.91 9.21
C ARG A 141 0.70 -6.96 8.69
N ARG A 142 1.77 -7.46 8.07
CA ARG A 142 2.80 -6.63 7.46
C ARG A 142 2.25 -5.80 6.30
N LEU A 143 1.48 -6.40 5.39
CA LEU A 143 0.88 -5.68 4.26
C LEU A 143 -0.09 -4.59 4.74
N PHE A 144 -0.88 -4.87 5.77
CA PHE A 144 -1.71 -3.84 6.41
C PHE A 144 -0.88 -2.70 7.01
N ALA A 145 0.21 -3.01 7.72
CA ALA A 145 1.09 -1.98 8.27
C ALA A 145 1.71 -1.10 7.18
N ILE A 146 2.11 -1.69 6.04
CA ILE A 146 2.61 -0.95 4.89
C ILE A 146 1.50 -0.06 4.30
N GLN A 147 0.27 -0.59 4.14
CA GLN A 147 -0.87 0.18 3.66
C GLN A 147 -1.15 1.39 4.56
N HIS A 148 -1.19 1.20 5.87
CA HIS A 148 -1.36 2.30 6.82
C HIS A 148 -0.21 3.31 6.74
N GLY A 149 1.01 2.85 6.58
CA GLY A 149 2.17 3.73 6.39
C GLY A 149 2.08 4.56 5.11
N LEU A 150 1.60 3.97 4.01
CA LEU A 150 1.35 4.70 2.76
C LEU A 150 0.23 5.75 2.93
N LEU A 151 -0.85 5.41 3.65
CA LEU A 151 -1.90 6.37 3.99
C LEU A 151 -1.33 7.54 4.80
N ALA A 152 -0.51 7.25 5.81
CA ALA A 152 0.13 8.27 6.64
C ALA A 152 1.15 9.14 5.87
N ALA A 153 1.73 8.63 4.79
CA ALA A 153 2.64 9.37 3.90
C ALA A 153 1.93 10.01 2.70
N ALA A 154 0.61 9.90 2.62
CA ALA A 154 -0.17 10.45 1.52
C ALA A 154 -0.19 11.97 1.55
N GLU A 155 -0.02 12.59 0.39
CA GLU A 155 -0.21 14.03 0.16
C GLU A 155 -0.97 14.22 -1.16
N PRO A 156 -2.31 14.16 -1.12
CA PRO A 156 -3.14 14.17 -2.33
C PRO A 156 -2.93 15.41 -3.20
N ARG A 157 -2.63 16.58 -2.60
CA ARG A 157 -2.36 17.83 -3.33
C ARG A 157 -1.11 17.75 -4.19
N ALA A 158 -0.14 16.92 -3.79
CA ALA A 158 1.06 16.64 -4.58
C ALA A 158 0.92 15.39 -5.47
N GLY A 159 -0.26 14.78 -5.51
CA GLY A 159 -0.52 13.56 -6.26
C GLY A 159 -0.02 12.28 -5.57
N LEU A 160 0.38 12.36 -4.29
CA LEU A 160 0.67 11.18 -3.46
C LEU A 160 -0.65 10.66 -2.88
N SER A 161 -1.47 10.05 -3.73
CA SER A 161 -2.78 9.54 -3.31
C SER A 161 -2.70 8.06 -3.00
N PRO A 162 -3.24 7.61 -1.85
CA PRO A 162 -3.35 6.19 -1.52
C PRO A 162 -4.29 5.48 -2.51
N VAL A 163 -4.29 4.15 -2.48
CA VAL A 163 -5.32 3.39 -3.19
C VAL A 163 -6.62 3.57 -2.44
N ASP A 164 -7.63 4.11 -3.11
CA ASP A 164 -8.97 4.23 -2.56
C ASP A 164 -9.72 2.91 -2.73
N PHE A 165 -9.88 2.16 -1.66
CA PHE A 165 -10.65 0.92 -1.63
C PHE A 165 -12.13 1.16 -1.33
N THR A 166 -12.56 2.37 -1.01
CA THR A 166 -13.97 2.66 -0.70
C THR A 166 -14.88 2.43 -1.91
N ALA A 167 -14.34 2.61 -3.11
CA ALA A 167 -15.01 2.32 -4.36
C ALA A 167 -14.84 0.85 -4.85
N ALA A 168 -14.00 0.06 -4.20
CA ALA A 168 -13.70 -1.32 -4.63
C ALA A 168 -14.77 -2.33 -4.19
N CYS A 169 -15.66 -1.97 -3.25
CA CYS A 169 -16.73 -2.84 -2.80
C CYS A 169 -17.97 -2.67 -3.67
N CYS A 170 -18.20 -3.63 -4.58
CA CYS A 170 -19.40 -3.65 -5.45
C CYS A 170 -20.72 -3.79 -4.68
N THR A 171 -20.71 -4.15 -3.39
CA THR A 171 -21.90 -4.28 -2.54
C THR A 171 -22.24 -3.00 -1.79
N CYS A 172 -21.32 -2.06 -1.66
CA CYS A 172 -21.48 -0.81 -0.91
C CYS A 172 -21.87 0.39 -1.78
N ARG A 173 -22.20 0.19 -3.05
CA ARG A 173 -22.66 1.28 -3.90
C ARG A 173 -24.01 1.79 -3.33
N PRO A 174 -24.11 3.02 -2.80
CA PRO A 174 -25.39 3.54 -2.37
C PRO A 174 -26.33 3.48 -3.58
N ARG A 175 -27.48 2.81 -3.42
CA ARG A 175 -28.54 2.88 -4.42
C ARG A 175 -28.84 4.35 -4.62
N SER A 176 -28.46 4.89 -5.77
CA SER A 176 -28.95 6.20 -6.18
C SER A 176 -30.46 6.11 -6.15
N THR A 177 -31.08 6.79 -5.20
CA THR A 177 -32.51 7.03 -5.21
C THR A 177 -32.81 7.73 -6.52
N ARG A 178 -33.30 6.96 -7.50
CA ARG A 178 -33.91 7.50 -8.69
C ARG A 178 -35.07 8.35 -8.19
N GLN A 179 -34.88 9.65 -8.22
CA GLN A 179 -36.01 10.57 -8.12
C GLN A 179 -36.84 10.33 -9.34
N GLU A 180 -37.96 9.61 -9.16
CA GLU A 180 -39.06 9.63 -10.12
C GLU A 180 -39.72 11.02 -10.03
N ASN A 181 -39.58 11.78 -11.10
CA ASN A 181 -40.46 12.89 -11.43
C ASN A 181 -41.60 12.38 -12.32
#